data_7b7477cfa8d972c7e8c4b3ed3d7948ed
#
_entry.id   7b7477cfa8d972c7e8c4b3ed3d7948ed
#
_cell.length_a   1.000
_cell.length_b   1.000
_cell.length_c   1.000
_cell.angle_alpha   90.00
_cell.angle_beta   90.00
_cell.angle_gamma   90.00
#
_symmetry.space_group_name_H-M   'P 1'
#
loop_
_entity.id
_entity.type
_entity.pdbx_description
1 polymer ?
#
loop_
_entity_poly.entity_id
_entity_poly.type
_entity_poly.pdbx_seq_one_letter_code
_entity_poly.pdbx_strand_id
1 'polypeptide(L)'
;MINVELSDLPVRVELSHLQVIQGFYFLNDVLFSGLAYDHREQKLHKVYQMTEGKITGEQAFGFFKHSSGVKIDFAVIEDDVDYEFRNLVYYQGELLNGVTYEYCDGFVLSESLWVDGWEVELITWYVDGSGLVRRFELDYDENRSNFKWDYKRLISVDCTKGDINSRSSFTISVNEQNQINSFVLDTKDTASLEKLVQYDDLPLPANSLSGLLAYYPLAEKVSLNIFSDENFIYFAAHTNFQPVKRLRIVTEHLSLALLTKSMDLPQLTWLFFDEYGISDYSIESLPEDERLIKQKECDTRNHALITLLLAIQAKYHGEIKLNANSGIMFRYIDTQGELMMDVNQHDFSYLLDLLPNDKIVDLHLRQRKFPIVLLEKLSRLTHLKRLCLEEGVSRFDGDNPSEAELALRSNARNQALWGLLKNLQLKLHCDIELISETSEVFKEDYQGE
;
A
#
# COMPACT_ATOMS: atom_id res chain seq x y z
N MET A 1 -9.15 19.89 -23.55
CA MET A 1 -9.29 18.53 -23.00
C MET A 1 -9.57 17.62 -24.19
N ILE A 2 -8.57 16.90 -24.64
CA ILE A 2 -8.75 15.86 -25.66
C ILE A 2 -9.13 14.61 -24.88
N ASN A 3 -10.42 14.28 -24.84
CA ASN A 3 -10.86 12.96 -24.41
C ASN A 3 -10.40 11.98 -25.49
N VAL A 4 -9.22 11.43 -25.34
CA VAL A 4 -8.87 10.22 -26.08
C VAL A 4 -9.61 9.09 -25.41
N GLU A 5 -10.76 8.75 -25.95
CA GLU A 5 -11.47 7.54 -25.55
C GLU A 5 -10.61 6.33 -25.95
N LEU A 6 -10.33 5.43 -25.02
CA LEU A 6 -9.67 4.14 -25.27
C LEU A 6 -10.40 3.29 -26.36
N SER A 7 -11.60 3.73 -26.77
CA SER A 7 -12.34 3.15 -27.92
C SER A 7 -11.57 3.18 -29.23
N ASP A 8 -10.49 3.98 -29.31
CA ASP A 8 -9.80 4.27 -30.56
C ASP A 8 -8.52 3.44 -30.78
N LEU A 9 -8.15 2.55 -29.83
CA LEU A 9 -7.08 1.60 -30.11
C LEU A 9 -7.57 0.53 -31.08
N PRO A 10 -6.91 0.38 -32.24
CA PRO A 10 -7.36 -0.58 -33.27
C PRO A 10 -7.19 -2.02 -32.77
N VAL A 11 -8.16 -2.87 -33.10
CA VAL A 11 -8.05 -4.34 -32.93
C VAL A 11 -6.83 -4.84 -33.70
N ARG A 12 -6.07 -5.76 -33.14
CA ARG A 12 -4.82 -6.28 -33.68
C ARG A 12 -4.94 -7.77 -33.92
N VAL A 13 -4.78 -8.19 -35.20
CA VAL A 13 -4.91 -9.60 -35.59
C VAL A 13 -3.75 -10.01 -36.48
N GLU A 14 -3.46 -11.29 -36.51
CA GLU A 14 -2.63 -11.88 -37.54
C GLU A 14 -3.37 -11.88 -38.90
N LEU A 15 -2.70 -11.49 -39.98
CA LEU A 15 -3.32 -11.39 -41.30
C LEU A 15 -3.92 -12.72 -41.76
N SER A 16 -3.28 -13.83 -41.40
CA SER A 16 -3.73 -15.19 -41.69
C SER A 16 -5.06 -15.56 -41.05
N HIS A 17 -5.45 -14.85 -39.97
CA HIS A 17 -6.70 -15.04 -39.22
C HIS A 17 -7.90 -14.38 -39.91
N LEU A 18 -7.66 -13.48 -40.87
CA LEU A 18 -8.71 -12.80 -41.62
C LEU A 18 -9.17 -13.62 -42.84
N GLN A 19 -10.46 -13.72 -43.05
CA GLN A 19 -11.06 -14.30 -44.21
C GLN A 19 -11.09 -13.26 -45.36
N VAL A 20 -10.74 -13.68 -46.58
CA VAL A 20 -10.81 -12.81 -47.76
C VAL A 20 -11.97 -13.23 -48.63
N ILE A 21 -12.98 -12.37 -48.77
CA ILE A 21 -14.15 -12.60 -49.60
C ILE A 21 -14.29 -11.43 -50.58
N GLN A 22 -14.21 -11.71 -51.86
CA GLN A 22 -14.32 -10.72 -52.95
C GLN A 22 -13.38 -9.50 -52.79
N GLY A 23 -12.16 -9.74 -52.22
CA GLY A 23 -11.17 -8.71 -52.02
C GLY A 23 -11.36 -7.84 -50.75
N PHE A 24 -12.29 -8.22 -49.90
CA PHE A 24 -12.48 -7.61 -48.58
C PHE A 24 -12.04 -8.56 -47.46
N TYR A 25 -11.51 -8.01 -46.40
CA TYR A 25 -11.06 -8.75 -45.22
C TYR A 25 -12.12 -8.76 -44.13
N PHE A 26 -12.42 -9.94 -43.60
CA PHE A 26 -13.44 -10.17 -42.58
C PHE A 26 -12.81 -10.83 -41.35
N LEU A 27 -13.26 -10.41 -40.16
CA LEU A 27 -13.03 -11.08 -38.89
C LEU A 27 -14.39 -11.54 -38.35
N ASN A 28 -14.59 -12.85 -38.16
CA ASN A 28 -15.85 -13.42 -37.70
C ASN A 28 -17.09 -12.92 -38.49
N ASP A 29 -16.98 -12.98 -39.84
CA ASP A 29 -18.04 -12.54 -40.76
C ASP A 29 -18.35 -11.03 -40.76
N VAL A 30 -17.57 -10.21 -40.08
CA VAL A 30 -17.69 -8.75 -40.05
C VAL A 30 -16.52 -8.12 -40.79
N LEU A 31 -16.78 -7.08 -41.58
CA LEU A 31 -15.73 -6.30 -42.24
C LEU A 31 -14.73 -5.78 -41.21
N PHE A 32 -13.47 -6.18 -41.37
CA PHE A 32 -12.44 -5.86 -40.39
C PHE A 32 -11.98 -4.40 -40.48
N SER A 33 -11.88 -3.75 -39.32
CA SER A 33 -11.23 -2.46 -39.14
C SER A 33 -10.23 -2.58 -38.00
N GLY A 34 -8.94 -2.29 -38.25
CA GLY A 34 -7.87 -2.49 -37.28
C GLY A 34 -6.49 -2.64 -37.92
N LEU A 35 -5.58 -3.30 -37.22
CA LEU A 35 -4.23 -3.62 -37.68
C LEU A 35 -4.10 -5.11 -37.94
N ALA A 36 -3.65 -5.48 -39.11
CA ALA A 36 -3.38 -6.86 -39.47
C ALA A 36 -1.86 -7.07 -39.70
N TYR A 37 -1.30 -8.04 -38.98
CA TYR A 37 0.13 -8.34 -38.93
C TYR A 37 0.44 -9.49 -39.93
N ASP A 38 1.25 -9.21 -40.95
CA ASP A 38 1.68 -10.17 -41.94
C ASP A 38 3.03 -10.77 -41.55
N HIS A 39 3.00 -11.99 -41.02
CA HIS A 39 4.19 -12.76 -40.69
C HIS A 39 4.52 -13.74 -41.83
N ARG A 40 5.80 -13.80 -42.18
CA ARG A 40 6.35 -14.78 -43.12
C ARG A 40 7.61 -15.39 -42.55
N GLU A 41 7.67 -16.72 -42.52
CA GLU A 41 8.83 -17.42 -41.95
C GLU A 41 9.18 -16.94 -40.55
N GLN A 42 8.17 -16.75 -39.69
CA GLN A 42 8.30 -16.30 -38.30
C GLN A 42 8.85 -14.86 -38.10
N LYS A 43 8.86 -14.06 -39.19
CA LYS A 43 9.27 -12.64 -39.13
C LYS A 43 8.12 -11.74 -39.54
N LEU A 44 7.95 -10.64 -38.83
CA LEU A 44 7.00 -9.60 -39.22
C LEU A 44 7.48 -8.96 -40.52
N HIS A 45 6.67 -9.08 -41.58
CA HIS A 45 6.93 -8.47 -42.88
C HIS A 45 6.31 -7.08 -42.99
N LYS A 46 5.00 -6.96 -42.65
CA LYS A 46 4.25 -5.70 -42.68
C LYS A 46 3.11 -5.70 -41.67
N VAL A 47 2.65 -4.50 -41.34
CA VAL A 47 1.39 -4.30 -40.68
C VAL A 47 0.47 -3.49 -41.59
N TYR A 48 -0.71 -4.03 -41.85
CA TYR A 48 -1.71 -3.37 -42.66
C TYR A 48 -2.73 -2.65 -41.78
N GLN A 49 -2.92 -1.36 -42.01
CA GLN A 49 -4.06 -0.65 -41.48
C GLN A 49 -5.27 -0.92 -42.36
N MET A 50 -6.38 -1.31 -41.75
CA MET A 50 -7.60 -1.68 -42.44
C MET A 50 -8.79 -0.86 -41.92
N THR A 51 -9.69 -0.54 -42.85
CA THR A 51 -10.96 0.13 -42.54
C THR A 51 -12.04 -0.51 -43.41
N GLU A 52 -13.12 -0.99 -42.79
CA GLU A 52 -14.24 -1.65 -43.49
C GLU A 52 -13.79 -2.74 -44.49
N GLY A 53 -12.88 -3.57 -44.06
CA GLY A 53 -12.34 -4.69 -44.84
C GLY A 53 -11.37 -4.31 -45.97
N LYS A 54 -10.91 -3.07 -46.06
CA LYS A 54 -9.94 -2.60 -47.06
C LYS A 54 -8.65 -2.16 -46.43
N ILE A 55 -7.52 -2.47 -47.09
CA ILE A 55 -6.23 -1.91 -46.71
C ILE A 55 -6.22 -0.43 -47.03
N THR A 56 -6.01 0.38 -46.01
CA THR A 56 -5.92 1.85 -46.10
C THR A 56 -4.51 2.38 -45.88
N GLY A 57 -3.60 1.55 -45.34
CA GLY A 57 -2.20 1.90 -45.10
C GLY A 57 -1.34 0.67 -44.87
N GLU A 58 -0.02 0.86 -44.95
CA GLU A 58 1.01 -0.15 -44.66
C GLU A 58 2.11 0.46 -43.81
N GLN A 59 2.65 -0.33 -42.88
CA GLN A 59 3.83 0.02 -42.07
C GLN A 59 4.69 -1.23 -41.83
N ALA A 60 5.97 -1.02 -41.54
CA ALA A 60 6.92 -2.10 -41.29
C ALA A 60 7.00 -2.56 -39.83
N PHE A 61 6.12 -2.05 -38.96
CA PHE A 61 6.17 -2.24 -37.52
C PHE A 61 4.75 -2.22 -36.93
N GLY A 62 4.59 -2.83 -35.76
CA GLY A 62 3.39 -2.74 -34.93
C GLY A 62 3.39 -1.47 -34.07
N PHE A 63 3.44 -1.63 -32.76
CA PHE A 63 3.43 -0.54 -31.80
C PHE A 63 4.80 0.19 -31.75
N PHE A 64 5.92 -0.56 -31.67
CA PHE A 64 7.26 0.01 -31.52
C PHE A 64 7.82 0.54 -32.85
N LYS A 65 7.55 1.79 -33.14
CA LYS A 65 7.86 2.44 -34.44
C LYS A 65 9.34 2.63 -34.71
N HIS A 66 10.17 2.76 -33.68
CA HIS A 66 11.58 3.15 -33.78
C HIS A 66 12.56 2.00 -33.53
N SER A 67 12.09 0.75 -33.44
CA SER A 67 12.99 -0.38 -33.21
C SER A 67 13.82 -0.68 -34.47
N SER A 68 15.17 -0.59 -34.32
CA SER A 68 16.12 -1.22 -35.23
C SER A 68 16.31 -2.68 -34.77
N GLY A 69 16.45 -3.61 -35.67
CA GLY A 69 16.68 -5.00 -35.30
C GLY A 69 15.63 -5.96 -35.82
N VAL A 70 15.66 -7.18 -35.35
CA VAL A 70 14.76 -8.23 -35.83
C VAL A 70 13.33 -8.02 -35.34
N LYS A 71 12.36 -8.52 -36.12
CA LYS A 71 10.94 -8.49 -35.77
C LYS A 71 10.40 -9.89 -35.99
N ILE A 72 10.23 -10.62 -34.90
CA ILE A 72 10.02 -12.06 -34.94
C ILE A 72 8.85 -12.51 -34.07
N ASP A 73 8.34 -13.70 -34.32
CA ASP A 73 7.40 -14.38 -33.43
C ASP A 73 8.11 -14.74 -32.12
N PHE A 74 7.46 -14.49 -30.98
CA PHE A 74 7.97 -14.84 -29.63
C PHE A 74 8.30 -16.34 -29.52
N ALA A 75 7.58 -17.20 -30.22
CA ALA A 75 7.77 -18.64 -30.18
C ALA A 75 9.15 -19.12 -30.67
N VAL A 76 9.97 -18.26 -31.31
CA VAL A 76 11.29 -18.63 -31.85
C VAL A 76 12.47 -18.13 -31.05
N ILE A 77 12.25 -17.52 -29.91
CA ILE A 77 13.31 -17.08 -29.04
C ILE A 77 13.83 -18.22 -28.16
N GLU A 78 15.05 -18.07 -27.71
CA GLU A 78 15.74 -19.02 -26.82
C GLU A 78 16.03 -18.30 -25.50
N ASP A 79 15.55 -18.85 -24.39
CA ASP A 79 15.81 -18.31 -23.05
C ASP A 79 17.05 -18.98 -22.45
N ASP A 80 17.93 -18.20 -21.86
CA ASP A 80 19.05 -18.70 -21.05
C ASP A 80 19.19 -17.86 -19.77
N VAL A 81 19.79 -18.47 -18.75
CA VAL A 81 20.05 -17.81 -17.46
C VAL A 81 21.54 -17.56 -17.34
N ASP A 82 21.94 -16.30 -17.29
CA ASP A 82 23.34 -15.94 -17.11
C ASP A 82 23.87 -16.24 -15.69
N TYR A 83 25.17 -16.03 -15.48
CA TYR A 83 25.83 -16.24 -14.18
C TYR A 83 25.26 -15.37 -13.02
N GLU A 84 24.53 -14.32 -13.33
CA GLU A 84 23.88 -13.43 -12.35
C GLU A 84 22.40 -13.77 -12.16
N PHE A 85 21.95 -14.96 -12.63
CA PHE A 85 20.57 -15.43 -12.57
C PHE A 85 19.58 -14.51 -13.32
N ARG A 86 20.06 -13.82 -14.35
CA ARG A 86 19.22 -12.99 -15.21
C ARG A 86 18.74 -13.82 -16.40
N ASN A 87 17.46 -13.74 -16.70
CA ASN A 87 16.87 -14.37 -17.89
C ASN A 87 17.20 -13.52 -19.11
N LEU A 88 18.20 -13.92 -19.88
CA LEU A 88 18.55 -13.31 -21.15
C LEU A 88 17.91 -14.07 -22.30
N VAL A 89 17.49 -13.34 -23.32
CA VAL A 89 16.82 -13.91 -24.48
C VAL A 89 17.72 -13.84 -25.70
N TYR A 90 17.79 -14.94 -26.42
CA TYR A 90 18.63 -15.11 -27.60
C TYR A 90 17.77 -15.38 -28.83
N TYR A 91 18.30 -15.01 -29.97
CA TYR A 91 17.78 -15.38 -31.26
C TYR A 91 18.93 -15.78 -32.18
N GLN A 92 18.92 -17.03 -32.66
CA GLN A 92 19.99 -17.61 -33.51
C GLN A 92 21.38 -17.57 -32.85
N GLY A 93 21.42 -17.74 -31.53
CA GLY A 93 22.66 -17.75 -30.72
C GLY A 93 23.25 -16.38 -30.38
N GLU A 94 22.60 -15.28 -30.74
CA GLU A 94 22.98 -13.92 -30.38
C GLU A 94 21.95 -13.30 -29.44
N LEU A 95 22.39 -12.40 -28.54
CA LEU A 95 21.46 -11.65 -27.68
C LEU A 95 20.43 -10.91 -28.53
N LEU A 96 19.17 -11.07 -28.17
CA LEU A 96 18.07 -10.51 -28.96
C LEU A 96 18.08 -8.98 -28.91
N ASN A 97 18.13 -8.39 -30.10
CA ASN A 97 17.92 -6.97 -30.33
C ASN A 97 16.79 -6.81 -31.37
N GLY A 98 15.62 -6.35 -30.91
CA GLY A 98 14.48 -6.22 -31.82
C GLY A 98 13.13 -6.28 -31.10
N VAL A 99 12.11 -6.70 -31.83
CA VAL A 99 10.74 -6.81 -31.33
C VAL A 99 10.24 -8.22 -31.49
N THR A 100 9.62 -8.77 -30.44
CA THR A 100 8.85 -10.02 -30.53
C THR A 100 7.36 -9.73 -30.48
N TYR A 101 6.60 -10.63 -31.10
CA TYR A 101 5.14 -10.59 -31.13
C TYR A 101 4.60 -11.93 -30.63
N GLU A 102 3.71 -11.87 -29.66
CA GLU A 102 3.00 -13.03 -29.15
C GLU A 102 1.56 -13.04 -29.64
N TYR A 103 1.08 -14.22 -30.00
CA TYR A 103 -0.27 -14.42 -30.54
C TYR A 103 -1.06 -15.39 -29.71
N CYS A 104 -2.37 -15.11 -29.57
CA CYS A 104 -3.34 -16.03 -29.02
C CYS A 104 -4.59 -16.03 -29.89
N ASP A 105 -4.97 -17.21 -30.41
CA ASP A 105 -6.15 -17.38 -31.27
C ASP A 105 -6.22 -16.39 -32.45
N GLY A 106 -5.05 -16.08 -33.05
CA GLY A 106 -4.92 -15.19 -34.19
C GLY A 106 -4.95 -13.69 -33.85
N PHE A 107 -5.07 -13.32 -32.55
CA PHE A 107 -4.92 -11.95 -32.11
C PHE A 107 -3.51 -11.70 -31.58
N VAL A 108 -2.99 -10.49 -31.79
CA VAL A 108 -1.72 -10.06 -31.15
C VAL A 108 -1.97 -9.83 -29.68
N LEU A 109 -1.36 -10.65 -28.84
CA LEU A 109 -1.48 -10.59 -27.39
C LEU A 109 -0.48 -9.60 -26.79
N SER A 110 0.76 -9.61 -27.29
CA SER A 110 1.80 -8.68 -26.81
C SER A 110 2.80 -8.34 -27.92
N GLU A 111 3.46 -7.19 -27.72
CA GLU A 111 4.69 -6.80 -28.39
C GLU A 111 5.73 -6.48 -27.34
N SER A 112 6.94 -7.04 -27.43
CA SER A 112 8.05 -6.78 -26.53
C SER A 112 9.24 -6.24 -27.30
N LEU A 113 9.83 -5.16 -26.80
CA LEU A 113 11.09 -4.61 -27.32
C LEU A 113 12.26 -5.12 -26.49
N TRP A 114 13.26 -5.63 -27.17
CA TRP A 114 14.44 -6.26 -26.59
C TRP A 114 15.70 -5.49 -26.97
N VAL A 115 16.60 -5.29 -25.99
CA VAL A 115 17.92 -4.70 -26.17
C VAL A 115 18.93 -5.57 -25.42
N ASP A 116 19.91 -6.09 -26.13
CA ASP A 116 20.93 -6.98 -25.60
C ASP A 116 20.38 -8.14 -24.76
N GLY A 117 19.29 -8.75 -25.25
CA GLY A 117 18.59 -9.86 -24.60
C GLY A 117 17.67 -9.48 -23.44
N TRP A 118 17.55 -8.18 -23.11
CA TRP A 118 16.65 -7.68 -22.05
C TRP A 118 15.35 -7.16 -22.63
N GLU A 119 14.22 -7.49 -21.98
CA GLU A 119 12.94 -6.86 -22.27
C GLU A 119 12.92 -5.46 -21.66
N VAL A 120 13.05 -4.44 -22.52
CA VAL A 120 13.05 -3.04 -22.11
C VAL A 120 11.67 -2.40 -22.20
N GLU A 121 10.80 -2.92 -23.07
CA GLU A 121 9.43 -2.48 -23.20
C GLU A 121 8.50 -3.65 -23.50
N LEU A 122 7.30 -3.62 -22.92
CA LEU A 122 6.22 -4.58 -23.20
C LEU A 122 4.91 -3.82 -23.30
N ILE A 123 4.14 -4.14 -24.31
CA ILE A 123 2.73 -3.79 -24.39
C ILE A 123 1.88 -5.06 -24.56
N THR A 124 0.82 -5.16 -23.80
CA THR A 124 -0.08 -6.32 -23.81
C THR A 124 -1.51 -5.85 -24.05
N TRP A 125 -2.21 -6.55 -24.93
CA TRP A 125 -3.62 -6.33 -25.24
C TRP A 125 -4.50 -7.45 -24.67
N TYR A 126 -5.81 -7.24 -24.67
CA TYR A 126 -6.76 -8.32 -24.41
C TYR A 126 -6.68 -9.40 -25.51
N VAL A 127 -7.09 -10.62 -25.14
CA VAL A 127 -7.05 -11.79 -26.03
C VAL A 127 -7.84 -11.58 -27.33
N ASP A 128 -8.85 -10.69 -27.32
CA ASP A 128 -9.61 -10.31 -28.52
C ASP A 128 -8.98 -9.14 -29.29
N GLY A 129 -7.79 -8.71 -28.90
CA GLY A 129 -7.07 -7.60 -29.54
C GLY A 129 -7.68 -6.20 -29.31
N SER A 130 -8.74 -6.07 -28.52
CA SER A 130 -9.59 -4.87 -28.47
C SER A 130 -9.21 -3.82 -27.44
N GLY A 131 -8.40 -4.16 -26.47
CA GLY A 131 -8.09 -3.26 -25.35
C GLY A 131 -6.69 -3.44 -24.82
N LEU A 132 -6.17 -2.40 -24.20
CA LEU A 132 -4.86 -2.39 -23.56
C LEU A 132 -4.96 -3.02 -22.17
N VAL A 133 -4.06 -3.95 -21.84
CA VAL A 133 -3.96 -4.55 -20.51
C VAL A 133 -2.81 -3.96 -19.73
N ARG A 134 -1.65 -3.83 -20.37
CA ARG A 134 -0.43 -3.39 -19.69
C ARG A 134 0.51 -2.68 -20.63
N ARG A 135 1.19 -1.69 -20.13
CA ARG A 135 2.39 -1.07 -20.69
C ARG A 135 3.47 -1.08 -19.64
N PHE A 136 4.61 -1.59 -19.98
CA PHE A 136 5.79 -1.65 -19.12
C PHE A 136 7.00 -1.08 -19.89
N GLU A 137 7.86 -0.37 -19.18
CA GLU A 137 9.12 0.14 -19.66
C GLU A 137 10.16 0.00 -18.56
N LEU A 138 11.35 -0.45 -18.94
CA LEU A 138 12.52 -0.56 -18.08
C LEU A 138 13.70 -0.01 -18.85
N ASP A 139 14.46 0.93 -18.30
CA ASP A 139 15.72 1.37 -18.88
C ASP A 139 16.93 0.77 -18.12
N TYR A 140 18.13 1.01 -18.66
CA TYR A 140 19.38 0.49 -18.07
C TYR A 140 19.68 1.01 -16.66
N ASP A 141 19.11 2.16 -16.27
CA ASP A 141 19.23 2.74 -14.94
C ASP A 141 18.16 2.19 -13.98
N GLU A 142 17.47 1.08 -14.36
CA GLU A 142 16.35 0.48 -13.62
C GLU A 142 15.16 1.44 -13.42
N ASN A 143 15.07 2.53 -14.17
CA ASN A 143 13.86 3.34 -14.20
C ASN A 143 12.72 2.50 -14.80
N ARG A 144 11.60 2.49 -14.12
CA ARG A 144 10.48 1.66 -14.50
C ARG A 144 9.19 2.47 -14.54
N SER A 145 8.41 2.25 -15.60
CA SER A 145 7.03 2.73 -15.69
C SER A 145 6.12 1.57 -16.03
N ASN A 146 5.08 1.36 -15.24
CA ASN A 146 4.15 0.25 -15.41
C ASN A 146 2.72 0.77 -15.27
N PHE A 147 1.98 0.71 -16.37
CA PHE A 147 0.59 1.13 -16.45
C PHE A 147 -0.27 -0.11 -16.68
N LYS A 148 -1.36 -0.23 -15.94
CA LYS A 148 -2.30 -1.34 -16.08
C LYS A 148 -3.70 -0.81 -16.33
N TRP A 149 -4.42 -1.49 -17.21
CA TRP A 149 -5.80 -1.19 -17.56
C TRP A 149 -6.71 -2.40 -17.35
N ASP A 150 -7.96 -2.13 -17.15
CA ASP A 150 -9.06 -3.06 -17.26
C ASP A 150 -9.96 -2.54 -18.37
N TYR A 151 -9.87 -3.14 -19.56
CA TYR A 151 -10.39 -2.65 -20.84
C TYR A 151 -9.93 -1.21 -21.14
N LYS A 152 -10.78 -0.22 -20.85
CA LYS A 152 -10.53 1.18 -21.12
C LYS A 152 -10.19 2.00 -19.88
N ARG A 153 -10.21 1.36 -18.73
CA ARG A 153 -10.04 2.01 -17.43
C ARG A 153 -8.63 1.78 -16.92
N LEU A 154 -7.91 2.85 -16.65
CA LEU A 154 -6.63 2.78 -15.95
C LEU A 154 -6.89 2.30 -14.50
N ILE A 155 -6.24 1.21 -14.09
CA ILE A 155 -6.38 0.65 -12.73
C ILE A 155 -5.16 0.90 -11.86
N SER A 156 -3.97 1.03 -12.46
CA SER A 156 -2.78 1.42 -11.71
C SER A 156 -1.72 2.07 -12.58
N VAL A 157 -0.96 2.94 -11.95
CA VAL A 157 0.31 3.50 -12.45
C VAL A 157 1.37 3.26 -11.40
N ASP A 158 2.49 2.70 -11.79
CA ASP A 158 3.66 2.47 -10.95
C ASP A 158 4.89 2.99 -11.68
N CYS A 159 5.58 3.95 -11.10
CA CYS A 159 6.79 4.54 -11.68
C CYS A 159 7.90 4.57 -10.65
N THR A 160 9.10 4.22 -11.10
CA THR A 160 10.31 4.27 -10.29
C THR A 160 11.40 4.93 -11.11
N LYS A 161 12.15 5.84 -10.51
CA LYS A 161 13.29 6.55 -11.15
C LYS A 161 14.46 6.69 -10.18
N GLY A 162 15.67 6.71 -10.74
CA GLY A 162 16.91 6.85 -10.01
C GLY A 162 17.60 5.53 -9.70
N ASP A 163 18.87 5.62 -9.34
CA ASP A 163 19.70 4.46 -8.95
C ASP A 163 19.28 3.89 -7.58
N ILE A 164 19.87 2.76 -7.19
CA ILE A 164 19.54 2.06 -5.94
C ILE A 164 19.67 2.93 -4.68
N ASN A 165 20.50 3.98 -4.70
CA ASN A 165 20.75 4.86 -3.56
C ASN A 165 19.89 6.13 -3.56
N SER A 166 19.36 6.51 -4.72
CA SER A 166 18.58 7.75 -4.92
C SER A 166 17.19 7.47 -5.52
N ARG A 167 16.71 6.25 -5.34
CA ARG A 167 15.45 5.77 -5.92
C ARG A 167 14.27 6.61 -5.44
N SER A 168 13.45 7.03 -6.40
CA SER A 168 12.17 7.69 -6.16
C SER A 168 11.08 6.90 -6.86
N SER A 169 9.97 6.64 -6.17
CA SER A 169 8.87 5.89 -6.76
C SER A 169 7.50 6.40 -6.34
N PHE A 170 6.51 6.17 -7.19
CA PHE A 170 5.12 6.30 -6.80
C PHE A 170 4.27 5.17 -7.39
N THR A 171 3.17 4.86 -6.71
CA THR A 171 2.13 3.98 -7.24
C THR A 171 0.76 4.59 -6.97
N ILE A 172 -0.07 4.69 -8.00
CA ILE A 172 -1.47 5.07 -7.91
C ILE A 172 -2.31 3.84 -8.22
N SER A 173 -3.32 3.55 -7.38
CA SER A 173 -4.34 2.55 -7.70
C SER A 173 -5.70 3.22 -7.79
N VAL A 174 -6.46 2.84 -8.82
CA VAL A 174 -7.77 3.41 -9.14
C VAL A 174 -8.83 2.32 -9.06
N ASN A 175 -9.90 2.57 -8.31
CA ASN A 175 -11.00 1.62 -8.13
C ASN A 175 -11.96 1.59 -9.34
N GLU A 176 -12.98 0.73 -9.28
CA GLU A 176 -13.98 0.59 -10.35
C GLU A 176 -14.80 1.86 -10.61
N GLN A 177 -14.86 2.79 -9.67
CA GLN A 177 -15.54 4.08 -9.79
C GLN A 177 -14.63 5.19 -10.33
N ASN A 178 -13.44 4.86 -10.85
CA ASN A 178 -12.41 5.81 -11.30
C ASN A 178 -11.95 6.78 -10.19
N GLN A 179 -11.76 6.26 -8.97
CA GLN A 179 -11.31 7.02 -7.82
C GLN A 179 -10.00 6.44 -7.27
N ILE A 180 -9.07 7.28 -6.85
CA ILE A 180 -7.87 6.84 -6.17
C ILE A 180 -8.23 6.25 -4.82
N ASN A 181 -7.92 4.97 -4.61
CA ASN A 181 -8.13 4.26 -3.35
C ASN A 181 -6.82 3.89 -2.65
N SER A 182 -5.70 3.90 -3.38
CA SER A 182 -4.37 3.70 -2.81
C SER A 182 -3.35 4.58 -3.52
N PHE A 183 -2.42 5.12 -2.74
CA PHE A 183 -1.31 5.91 -3.22
C PHE A 183 -0.07 5.60 -2.39
N VAL A 184 1.03 5.37 -3.08
CA VAL A 184 2.37 5.20 -2.51
C VAL A 184 3.26 6.29 -3.07
N LEU A 185 4.03 6.95 -2.24
CA LEU A 185 5.03 7.93 -2.67
C LEU A 185 6.27 7.80 -1.80
N ASP A 186 7.35 7.39 -2.44
CA ASP A 186 8.68 7.30 -1.86
C ASP A 186 9.64 8.16 -2.68
N THR A 187 9.85 9.38 -2.24
CA THR A 187 10.79 10.28 -2.90
C THR A 187 11.27 11.39 -1.98
N LYS A 188 12.54 11.76 -2.16
CA LYS A 188 13.11 12.99 -1.62
C LYS A 188 13.01 14.14 -2.62
N ASP A 189 12.75 13.82 -3.89
CA ASP A 189 12.63 14.80 -4.99
C ASP A 189 11.39 14.47 -5.84
N THR A 190 10.28 15.15 -5.56
CA THR A 190 9.04 15.01 -6.32
C THR A 190 9.17 15.49 -7.76
N ALA A 191 10.09 16.42 -8.05
CA ALA A 191 10.27 16.95 -9.40
C ALA A 191 10.78 15.88 -10.37
N SER A 192 11.53 14.89 -9.89
CA SER A 192 11.98 13.75 -10.70
C SER A 192 10.82 12.87 -11.18
N LEU A 193 9.74 12.80 -10.41
CA LEU A 193 8.56 11.99 -10.70
C LEU A 193 7.44 12.74 -11.44
N GLU A 194 7.51 14.09 -11.51
CA GLU A 194 6.50 14.89 -12.20
C GLU A 194 6.45 14.62 -13.71
N LYS A 195 7.60 14.31 -14.29
CA LYS A 195 7.65 13.95 -15.70
C LYS A 195 7.37 12.46 -15.85
N LEU A 196 6.11 12.09 -15.93
CA LEU A 196 5.75 10.82 -16.54
C LEU A 196 6.29 10.83 -17.96
N VAL A 197 6.86 9.72 -18.40
CA VAL A 197 7.34 9.60 -19.79
C VAL A 197 6.14 9.89 -20.69
N GLN A 198 6.29 10.86 -21.57
CA GLN A 198 5.26 11.19 -22.56
C GLN A 198 5.20 10.05 -23.59
N TYR A 199 4.23 9.20 -23.42
CA TYR A 199 3.82 8.27 -24.48
C TYR A 199 2.70 8.95 -25.26
N ASP A 200 3.03 9.52 -26.42
CA ASP A 200 2.05 10.17 -27.28
C ASP A 200 0.95 9.20 -27.76
N ASP A 201 1.22 7.90 -27.66
CA ASP A 201 0.36 6.80 -28.12
C ASP A 201 -0.45 6.13 -26.98
N LEU A 202 -0.28 6.54 -25.70
CA LEU A 202 -1.05 5.98 -24.59
C LEU A 202 -2.17 6.92 -24.15
N PRO A 203 -3.36 6.40 -23.93
CA PRO A 203 -4.52 7.19 -23.50
C PRO A 203 -4.48 7.48 -21.99
N LEU A 204 -3.50 8.24 -21.56
CA LEU A 204 -3.42 8.72 -20.19
C LEU A 204 -4.21 10.02 -20.03
N PRO A 205 -4.97 10.19 -18.94
CA PRO A 205 -5.72 11.42 -18.70
C PRO A 205 -4.81 12.62 -18.38
N ALA A 206 -3.56 12.36 -17.98
CA ALA A 206 -2.55 13.38 -17.71
C ALA A 206 -1.14 12.79 -17.84
N ASN A 207 -0.18 13.64 -18.19
CA ASN A 207 1.23 13.27 -18.44
C ASN A 207 2.16 13.59 -17.25
N SER A 208 1.60 13.90 -16.09
CA SER A 208 2.34 14.22 -14.86
C SER A 208 1.69 13.59 -13.64
N LEU A 209 2.46 13.37 -12.59
CA LEU A 209 1.95 12.86 -11.32
C LEU A 209 0.88 13.78 -10.74
N SER A 210 1.17 15.08 -10.66
CA SER A 210 0.20 16.09 -10.20
C SER A 210 -1.07 16.13 -11.06
N GLY A 211 -0.94 15.95 -12.36
CA GLY A 211 -2.05 15.87 -13.29
C GLY A 211 -2.94 14.65 -13.06
N LEU A 212 -2.36 13.48 -12.82
CA LEU A 212 -3.10 12.26 -12.48
C LEU A 212 -3.84 12.40 -11.14
N LEU A 213 -3.17 12.97 -10.13
CA LEU A 213 -3.77 13.24 -8.82
C LEU A 213 -4.93 14.24 -8.89
N ALA A 214 -4.82 15.24 -9.75
CA ALA A 214 -5.89 16.23 -9.98
C ALA A 214 -7.06 15.67 -10.82
N TYR A 215 -6.78 14.71 -11.70
CA TYR A 215 -7.79 14.13 -12.58
C TYR A 215 -8.69 13.12 -11.85
N TYR A 216 -8.10 12.21 -11.07
CA TYR A 216 -8.85 11.19 -10.35
C TYR A 216 -9.27 11.69 -8.96
N PRO A 217 -10.58 11.72 -8.64
CA PRO A 217 -11.02 12.03 -7.28
C PRO A 217 -10.58 10.95 -6.31
N LEU A 218 -10.46 11.29 -5.03
CA LEU A 218 -10.22 10.32 -3.97
C LEU A 218 -11.49 9.51 -3.67
N ALA A 219 -11.32 8.22 -3.38
CA ALA A 219 -12.38 7.37 -2.87
C ALA A 219 -12.74 7.75 -1.42
N GLU A 220 -13.90 7.31 -0.95
CA GLU A 220 -14.27 7.48 0.47
C GLU A 220 -13.30 6.77 1.43
N LYS A 221 -12.67 5.69 0.97
CA LYS A 221 -11.64 4.95 1.71
C LYS A 221 -10.34 5.00 0.94
N VAL A 222 -9.33 5.62 1.54
CA VAL A 222 -8.01 5.83 0.93
C VAL A 222 -6.91 5.28 1.83
N SER A 223 -5.93 4.61 1.22
CA SER A 223 -4.69 4.20 1.87
C SER A 223 -3.52 4.97 1.25
N LEU A 224 -2.80 5.70 2.09
CA LEU A 224 -1.59 6.43 1.71
C LEU A 224 -0.38 5.73 2.32
N ASN A 225 0.62 5.44 1.52
CA ASN A 225 1.94 5.03 1.98
C ASN A 225 2.92 6.13 1.58
N ILE A 226 3.42 6.86 2.57
CA ILE A 226 4.21 8.08 2.40
C ILE A 226 5.43 8.04 3.31
N PHE A 227 6.59 8.36 2.77
CA PHE A 227 7.86 8.22 3.48
C PHE A 227 8.29 9.49 4.22
N SER A 228 7.71 10.64 3.87
CA SER A 228 8.02 11.92 4.54
C SER A 228 6.81 12.86 4.62
N ASP A 229 6.93 13.89 5.45
CA ASP A 229 5.93 14.96 5.54
C ASP A 229 5.78 15.73 4.21
N GLU A 230 6.88 15.92 3.49
CA GLU A 230 6.89 16.58 2.18
C GLU A 230 6.05 15.81 1.18
N ASN A 231 6.12 14.47 1.21
CA ASN A 231 5.32 13.60 0.36
C ASN A 231 3.82 13.75 0.66
N PHE A 232 3.45 13.85 1.94
CA PHE A 232 2.05 14.12 2.31
C PHE A 232 1.60 15.50 1.87
N ILE A 233 2.42 16.53 2.08
CA ILE A 233 2.13 17.90 1.67
C ILE A 233 1.94 17.97 0.16
N TYR A 234 2.82 17.32 -0.61
CA TYR A 234 2.71 17.22 -2.06
C TYR A 234 1.39 16.58 -2.47
N PHE A 235 1.06 15.40 -1.91
CA PHE A 235 -0.18 14.70 -2.20
C PHE A 235 -1.41 15.57 -1.87
N ALA A 236 -1.42 16.16 -0.68
CA ALA A 236 -2.51 17.01 -0.21
C ALA A 236 -2.71 18.29 -1.06
N ALA A 237 -1.65 18.81 -1.66
CA ALA A 237 -1.72 19.98 -2.55
C ALA A 237 -2.39 19.67 -3.91
N HIS A 238 -2.35 18.43 -4.36
CA HIS A 238 -2.84 18.02 -5.69
C HIS A 238 -4.12 17.18 -5.65
N THR A 239 -4.66 16.91 -4.45
CA THR A 239 -5.86 16.08 -4.28
C THR A 239 -6.93 16.79 -3.48
N ASN A 240 -8.18 16.35 -3.64
CA ASN A 240 -9.31 16.85 -2.86
C ASN A 240 -9.75 15.79 -1.84
N PHE A 241 -9.56 16.04 -0.56
CA PHE A 241 -9.94 15.15 0.53
C PHE A 241 -11.41 15.21 0.95
N GLN A 242 -12.23 16.06 0.34
CA GLN A 242 -13.65 16.20 0.70
C GLN A 242 -14.42 14.87 0.74
N PRO A 243 -14.21 13.92 -0.19
CA PRO A 243 -14.95 12.65 -0.15
C PRO A 243 -14.42 11.66 0.88
N VAL A 244 -13.23 11.89 1.47
CA VAL A 244 -12.55 10.89 2.30
C VAL A 244 -13.19 10.79 3.68
N LYS A 245 -13.77 9.63 3.98
CA LYS A 245 -14.33 9.26 5.29
C LYS A 245 -13.41 8.35 6.09
N ARG A 246 -12.58 7.55 5.40
CA ARG A 246 -11.66 6.59 6.01
C ARG A 246 -10.27 6.76 5.41
N LEU A 247 -9.32 7.09 6.26
CA LEU A 247 -7.94 7.34 5.86
C LEU A 247 -6.98 6.45 6.64
N ARG A 248 -6.18 5.67 5.91
CA ARG A 248 -5.01 4.98 6.45
C ARG A 248 -3.75 5.68 5.94
N ILE A 249 -2.85 6.01 6.84
CA ILE A 249 -1.54 6.55 6.51
C ILE A 249 -0.48 5.60 7.04
N VAL A 250 0.32 5.06 6.13
CA VAL A 250 1.47 4.22 6.41
C VAL A 250 2.72 5.04 6.16
N THR A 251 3.64 5.09 7.13
CA THR A 251 4.86 5.92 7.04
C THR A 251 6.02 5.28 7.80
N GLU A 252 7.25 5.56 7.40
CA GLU A 252 8.43 5.15 8.18
C GLU A 252 8.59 5.97 9.45
N HIS A 253 8.21 7.23 9.40
CA HIS A 253 8.33 8.14 10.54
C HIS A 253 7.10 9.04 10.64
N LEU A 254 6.31 8.79 11.69
CA LEU A 254 5.13 9.60 11.97
C LEU A 254 5.54 10.89 12.67
N SER A 255 5.29 12.02 12.02
CA SER A 255 5.58 13.34 12.57
C SER A 255 4.35 14.02 13.17
N LEU A 256 4.59 14.96 14.06
CA LEU A 256 3.54 15.82 14.61
C LEU A 256 2.94 16.75 13.54
N ALA A 257 3.73 17.13 12.53
CA ALA A 257 3.27 17.96 11.42
C ALA A 257 2.25 17.21 10.56
N LEU A 258 2.50 15.94 10.24
CA LEU A 258 1.59 15.06 9.52
C LEU A 258 0.25 14.91 10.26
N LEU A 259 0.30 14.65 11.57
CA LEU A 259 -0.90 14.55 12.39
C LEU A 259 -1.71 15.86 12.41
N THR A 260 -1.03 17.00 12.55
CA THR A 260 -1.67 18.31 12.54
C THR A 260 -2.39 18.60 11.22
N LYS A 261 -1.78 18.24 10.09
CA LYS A 261 -2.40 18.37 8.76
C LYS A 261 -3.65 17.51 8.59
N SER A 262 -3.68 16.33 9.21
CA SER A 262 -4.84 15.45 9.18
C SER A 262 -6.05 16.03 9.92
N MET A 263 -5.86 17.04 10.78
CA MET A 263 -6.96 17.73 11.45
C MET A 263 -7.88 18.56 10.54
N ASP A 264 -7.46 18.81 9.29
CA ASP A 264 -8.23 19.63 8.34
C ASP A 264 -9.13 18.80 7.40
N LEU A 265 -9.36 17.53 7.70
CA LEU A 265 -10.17 16.61 6.90
C LEU A 265 -11.65 16.60 7.38
N PRO A 266 -12.60 17.25 6.65
CA PRO A 266 -13.90 17.61 7.21
C PRO A 266 -14.88 16.45 7.39
N GLN A 267 -14.70 15.33 6.71
CA GLN A 267 -15.64 14.19 6.72
C GLN A 267 -15.07 12.91 7.34
N LEU A 268 -13.91 13.01 7.98
CA LEU A 268 -13.20 11.85 8.48
C LEU A 268 -13.95 11.18 9.64
N THR A 269 -14.25 9.89 9.51
CA THR A 269 -14.86 9.06 10.57
C THR A 269 -13.96 7.92 11.02
N TRP A 270 -12.87 7.66 10.30
CA TRP A 270 -11.91 6.63 10.63
C TRP A 270 -10.51 7.05 10.18
N LEU A 271 -9.56 6.98 11.09
CA LEU A 271 -8.17 7.37 10.87
C LEU A 271 -7.24 6.31 11.46
N PHE A 272 -6.33 5.80 10.63
CA PHE A 272 -5.31 4.87 11.08
C PHE A 272 -3.93 5.34 10.66
N PHE A 273 -3.08 5.58 11.63
CA PHE A 273 -1.66 5.81 11.44
C PHE A 273 -0.89 4.53 11.74
N ASP A 274 -0.10 4.08 10.76
CA ASP A 274 0.68 2.85 10.82
C ASP A 274 2.14 3.19 10.49
N GLU A 275 2.96 3.28 11.51
CA GLU A 275 4.39 3.55 11.39
C GLU A 275 5.10 2.21 11.24
N TYR A 276 5.81 2.04 10.12
CA TYR A 276 6.63 0.86 9.88
C TYR A 276 8.12 1.24 9.89
N GLY A 277 8.97 0.27 10.09
CA GLY A 277 10.42 0.49 10.16
C GLY A 277 11.02 -0.42 11.22
N ILE A 278 12.32 -0.30 11.41
CA ILE A 278 12.99 -1.03 12.47
C ILE A 278 12.47 -0.47 13.79
N SER A 279 11.57 -1.24 14.43
CA SER A 279 11.17 -0.90 15.78
C SER A 279 12.45 -0.83 16.62
N ASP A 280 12.59 0.23 17.42
CA ASP A 280 13.71 0.38 18.35
C ASP A 280 13.65 -0.67 19.48
N TYR A 281 13.30 -1.95 19.14
CA TYR A 281 13.40 -3.10 20.04
C TYR A 281 14.84 -3.31 20.55
N SER A 282 15.81 -2.61 19.96
CA SER A 282 17.19 -2.55 20.43
C SER A 282 17.37 -1.74 21.73
N ILE A 283 16.33 -1.11 22.29
CA ILE A 283 16.44 -0.38 23.57
C ILE A 283 16.92 -1.33 24.67
N GLU A 284 16.46 -2.59 24.67
CA GLU A 284 16.86 -3.57 25.68
C GLU A 284 18.33 -3.98 25.59
N SER A 285 18.96 -3.85 24.42
CA SER A 285 20.38 -4.16 24.20
C SER A 285 21.32 -2.99 24.50
N LEU A 286 20.78 -1.79 24.78
CA LEU A 286 21.59 -0.60 25.09
C LEU A 286 22.07 -0.62 26.56
N PRO A 287 23.23 0.03 26.84
CA PRO A 287 23.64 0.35 28.19
C PRO A 287 22.52 1.08 28.97
N GLU A 288 22.49 0.90 30.29
CA GLU A 288 21.37 1.36 31.12
C GLU A 288 21.10 2.87 31.01
N ASP A 289 22.15 3.67 30.96
CA ASP A 289 22.08 5.13 30.80
C ASP A 289 21.55 5.56 29.43
N GLU A 290 22.01 4.91 28.35
CA GLU A 290 21.48 5.16 27.00
C GLU A 290 20.02 4.69 26.86
N ARG A 291 19.70 3.55 27.48
CA ARG A 291 18.34 3.00 27.51
C ARG A 291 17.38 3.97 28.19
N LEU A 292 17.73 4.55 29.31
CA LEU A 292 16.91 5.52 30.05
C LEU A 292 16.67 6.80 29.24
N ILE A 293 17.69 7.29 28.51
CA ILE A 293 17.55 8.47 27.65
C ILE A 293 16.56 8.16 26.53
N LYS A 294 16.77 7.04 25.83
CA LYS A 294 15.92 6.65 24.69
C LYS A 294 14.50 6.35 25.10
N GLN A 295 14.29 5.73 26.27
CA GLN A 295 12.98 5.54 26.88
C GLN A 295 12.25 6.87 27.07
N LYS A 296 12.93 7.87 27.65
CA LYS A 296 12.34 9.20 27.88
C LYS A 296 11.99 9.92 26.57
N GLU A 297 12.78 9.73 25.52
CA GLU A 297 12.47 10.26 24.20
C GLU A 297 11.20 9.61 23.63
N CYS A 298 11.09 8.26 23.70
CA CYS A 298 9.90 7.53 23.29
C CYS A 298 8.65 7.97 24.08
N ASP A 299 8.75 8.09 25.40
CA ASP A 299 7.64 8.54 26.25
C ASP A 299 7.17 9.94 25.90
N THR A 300 8.12 10.87 25.66
CA THR A 300 7.82 12.23 25.24
C THR A 300 7.10 12.25 23.90
N ARG A 301 7.56 11.45 22.96
CA ARG A 301 6.95 11.31 21.63
C ARG A 301 5.55 10.71 21.72
N ASN A 302 5.39 9.60 22.45
CA ASN A 302 4.11 8.92 22.63
C ASN A 302 3.07 9.85 23.27
N HIS A 303 3.48 10.61 24.28
CA HIS A 303 2.62 11.63 24.91
C HIS A 303 2.12 12.65 23.88
N ALA A 304 3.02 13.18 23.03
CA ALA A 304 2.65 14.16 22.01
C ALA A 304 1.73 13.55 20.93
N LEU A 305 2.02 12.33 20.45
CA LEU A 305 1.20 11.62 19.49
C LEU A 305 -0.21 11.36 20.00
N ILE A 306 -0.36 10.82 21.22
CA ILE A 306 -1.67 10.55 21.82
C ILE A 306 -2.45 11.84 22.06
N THR A 307 -1.80 12.90 22.53
CA THR A 307 -2.44 14.21 22.72
C THR A 307 -3.06 14.71 21.42
N LEU A 308 -2.32 14.65 20.31
CA LEU A 308 -2.83 15.07 19.01
C LEU A 308 -3.93 14.14 18.49
N LEU A 309 -3.80 12.83 18.66
CA LEU A 309 -4.83 11.88 18.24
C LEU A 309 -6.15 12.12 18.97
N LEU A 310 -6.11 12.38 20.27
CA LEU A 310 -7.30 12.72 21.03
C LEU A 310 -7.91 14.06 20.59
N ALA A 311 -7.08 15.05 20.21
CA ALA A 311 -7.57 16.31 19.65
C ALA A 311 -8.24 16.11 18.27
N ILE A 312 -7.67 15.28 17.42
CA ILE A 312 -8.26 14.89 16.13
C ILE A 312 -9.59 14.18 16.36
N GLN A 313 -9.62 13.22 17.26
CA GLN A 313 -10.79 12.43 17.59
C GLN A 313 -11.93 13.32 18.15
N ALA A 314 -11.62 14.26 19.04
CA ALA A 314 -12.61 15.20 19.58
C ALA A 314 -13.29 16.04 18.48
N LYS A 315 -12.60 16.29 17.36
CA LYS A 315 -13.14 17.03 16.21
C LYS A 315 -14.01 16.16 15.31
N TYR A 316 -13.63 14.89 15.09
CA TYR A 316 -14.26 14.03 14.07
C TYR A 316 -15.19 12.96 14.65
N HIS A 317 -15.22 12.75 15.95
CA HIS A 317 -16.08 11.78 16.66
C HIS A 317 -16.08 10.37 16.04
N GLY A 318 -14.91 9.93 15.57
CA GLY A 318 -14.76 8.67 14.86
C GLY A 318 -13.86 7.67 15.58
N GLU A 319 -13.44 6.65 14.83
CA GLU A 319 -12.44 5.70 15.28
C GLU A 319 -11.03 6.19 14.90
N ILE A 320 -10.12 6.21 15.86
CA ILE A 320 -8.70 6.48 15.65
C ILE A 320 -7.86 5.28 16.05
N LYS A 321 -6.90 4.95 15.19
CA LYS A 321 -5.88 3.94 15.44
C LYS A 321 -4.49 4.53 15.25
N LEU A 322 -3.57 4.08 16.08
CA LEU A 322 -2.14 4.31 15.94
C LEU A 322 -1.40 3.00 16.17
N ASN A 323 -0.45 2.72 15.30
CA ASN A 323 0.60 1.74 15.52
C ASN A 323 1.93 2.49 15.32
N ALA A 324 2.70 2.68 16.38
CA ALA A 324 3.93 3.46 16.33
C ALA A 324 5.16 2.61 16.64
N ASN A 325 6.26 2.89 15.94
CA ASN A 325 7.57 2.23 16.17
C ASN A 325 8.12 2.39 17.58
N SER A 326 7.64 3.39 18.32
CA SER A 326 7.92 3.58 19.73
C SER A 326 7.27 2.53 20.64
N GLY A 327 6.66 1.49 20.08
CA GLY A 327 6.09 0.36 20.81
C GLY A 327 4.72 0.61 21.40
N ILE A 328 3.97 1.57 20.86
CA ILE A 328 2.59 1.84 21.29
C ILE A 328 1.60 1.47 20.17
N MET A 329 0.56 0.72 20.54
CA MET A 329 -0.66 0.57 19.76
C MET A 329 -1.80 1.25 20.53
N PHE A 330 -2.54 2.08 19.83
CA PHE A 330 -3.66 2.82 20.38
C PHE A 330 -4.87 2.72 19.46
N ARG A 331 -6.04 2.46 20.03
CA ARG A 331 -7.32 2.47 19.35
C ARG A 331 -8.37 3.10 20.24
N TYR A 332 -9.05 4.10 19.76
CA TYR A 332 -10.15 4.74 20.48
C TYR A 332 -11.37 4.90 19.57
N ILE A 333 -12.54 4.49 20.05
CA ILE A 333 -13.83 4.62 19.38
C ILE A 333 -14.74 5.48 20.26
N ASP A 334 -14.89 6.76 19.92
CA ASP A 334 -15.65 7.75 20.71
C ASP A 334 -17.11 7.35 20.87
N THR A 335 -17.76 6.88 19.82
CA THR A 335 -19.20 6.52 19.82
C THR A 335 -19.54 5.36 20.78
N GLN A 336 -18.55 4.56 21.15
CA GLN A 336 -18.69 3.39 22.03
C GLN A 336 -18.01 3.62 23.38
N GLY A 337 -17.18 4.66 23.50
CA GLY A 337 -16.32 4.85 24.69
C GLY A 337 -15.30 3.73 24.87
N GLU A 338 -14.95 3.03 23.76
CA GLU A 338 -14.02 1.91 23.78
C GLU A 338 -12.59 2.41 23.55
N LEU A 339 -11.69 2.08 24.48
CA LEU A 339 -10.26 2.35 24.37
C LEU A 339 -9.45 1.08 24.54
N MET A 340 -8.59 0.81 23.56
CA MET A 340 -7.57 -0.23 23.64
C MET A 340 -6.19 0.40 23.54
N MET A 341 -5.30 0.05 24.46
CA MET A 341 -3.87 0.41 24.40
C MET A 341 -3.01 -0.83 24.64
N ASP A 342 -2.03 -1.03 23.77
CA ASP A 342 -0.95 -1.99 23.93
C ASP A 342 0.36 -1.22 23.97
N VAL A 343 1.13 -1.39 25.04
CA VAL A 343 2.38 -0.66 25.26
C VAL A 343 3.46 -1.64 25.69
N ASN A 344 4.43 -1.87 24.82
CA ASN A 344 5.53 -2.80 25.08
C ASN A 344 6.53 -2.30 26.15
N GLN A 345 6.37 -1.08 26.67
CA GLN A 345 7.31 -0.42 27.55
C GLN A 345 6.87 -0.46 29.02
N HIS A 346 7.82 -0.19 29.92
CA HIS A 346 7.69 -0.46 31.36
C HIS A 346 6.66 0.37 32.12
N ASP A 347 6.34 1.61 31.70
CA ASP A 347 5.33 2.43 32.39
C ASP A 347 4.67 3.42 31.42
N PHE A 348 3.40 3.20 31.15
CA PHE A 348 2.58 4.14 30.39
C PHE A 348 1.54 4.86 31.23
N SER A 349 1.67 4.81 32.55
CA SER A 349 0.71 5.44 33.45
C SER A 349 0.49 6.93 33.18
N TYR A 350 1.50 7.61 32.58
CA TYR A 350 1.39 9.00 32.16
C TYR A 350 0.36 9.20 31.03
N LEU A 351 0.13 8.20 30.18
CA LEU A 351 -0.84 8.30 29.09
C LEU A 351 -2.28 8.31 29.63
N LEU A 352 -2.53 7.67 30.78
CA LEU A 352 -3.85 7.67 31.39
C LEU A 352 -4.29 9.06 31.84
N ASP A 353 -3.33 9.95 32.13
CA ASP A 353 -3.63 11.34 32.52
C ASP A 353 -4.15 12.17 31.33
N LEU A 354 -3.93 11.71 30.11
CA LEU A 354 -4.43 12.35 28.87
C LEU A 354 -5.84 11.91 28.49
N LEU A 355 -6.32 10.78 29.03
CA LEU A 355 -7.57 10.18 28.59
C LEU A 355 -8.78 10.99 29.08
N PRO A 356 -9.84 11.08 28.27
CA PRO A 356 -11.08 11.72 28.67
C PRO A 356 -11.84 10.82 29.67
N ASN A 357 -11.60 11.04 30.97
CA ASN A 357 -12.09 10.18 32.06
C ASN A 357 -13.62 10.00 32.08
N ASP A 358 -14.37 10.94 31.54
CA ASP A 358 -15.84 10.94 31.48
C ASP A 358 -16.41 10.18 30.26
N LYS A 359 -15.58 9.78 29.31
CA LYS A 359 -16.02 9.16 28.06
C LYS A 359 -15.68 7.68 27.93
N ILE A 360 -14.72 7.20 28.71
CA ILE A 360 -14.25 5.81 28.58
C ILE A 360 -15.20 4.88 29.33
N VAL A 361 -15.80 3.98 28.58
CA VAL A 361 -16.78 2.99 29.08
C VAL A 361 -16.18 1.59 29.09
N ASP A 362 -15.37 1.25 28.09
CA ASP A 362 -14.67 -0.03 27.96
C ASP A 362 -13.17 0.27 27.78
N LEU A 363 -12.35 -0.28 28.66
CA LEU A 363 -10.90 -0.07 28.66
C LEU A 363 -10.19 -1.42 28.59
N HIS A 364 -9.43 -1.64 27.53
CA HIS A 364 -8.53 -2.77 27.39
C HIS A 364 -7.08 -2.27 27.35
N LEU A 365 -6.29 -2.68 28.33
CA LEU A 365 -4.88 -2.35 28.45
C LEU A 365 -4.06 -3.63 28.32
N ARG A 366 -3.09 -3.60 27.43
CA ARG A 366 -2.11 -4.67 27.28
C ARG A 366 -0.72 -4.14 27.59
N GLN A 367 -0.01 -4.80 28.46
CA GLN A 367 1.34 -4.46 28.87
C GLN A 367 2.11 -5.69 29.32
N ARG A 368 3.43 -5.63 29.25
CA ARG A 368 4.32 -6.71 29.73
C ARG A 368 4.12 -6.99 31.23
N LYS A 369 4.07 -5.93 32.06
CA LYS A 369 3.81 -6.02 33.51
C LYS A 369 3.11 -4.75 34.00
N PHE A 370 1.98 -4.88 34.68
CA PHE A 370 1.26 -3.74 35.23
C PHE A 370 1.89 -3.21 36.49
N PRO A 371 2.29 -1.95 36.57
CA PRO A 371 2.71 -1.32 37.83
C PRO A 371 1.49 -1.05 38.70
N ILE A 372 1.65 -1.20 40.04
CA ILE A 372 0.55 -0.96 41.01
C ILE A 372 0.01 0.47 40.91
N VAL A 373 0.87 1.45 40.64
CA VAL A 373 0.51 2.86 40.46
C VAL A 373 -0.54 3.06 39.34
N LEU A 374 -0.54 2.20 38.32
CA LEU A 374 -1.53 2.23 37.26
C LEU A 374 -2.95 2.06 37.80
N LEU A 375 -3.15 1.10 38.71
CA LEU A 375 -4.48 0.81 39.28
C LEU A 375 -5.05 2.01 40.06
N GLU A 376 -4.19 2.80 40.70
CA GLU A 376 -4.62 4.04 41.39
C GLU A 376 -5.13 5.08 40.38
N LYS A 377 -4.46 5.21 39.24
CA LYS A 377 -4.89 6.12 38.15
C LYS A 377 -6.19 5.68 37.52
N LEU A 378 -6.39 4.37 37.32
CA LEU A 378 -7.62 3.80 36.74
C LEU A 378 -8.85 4.14 37.62
N SER A 379 -8.67 4.34 38.93
CA SER A 379 -9.78 4.71 39.84
C SER A 379 -10.45 6.04 39.47
N ARG A 380 -9.87 6.85 38.59
CA ARG A 380 -10.43 8.12 38.08
C ARG A 380 -11.45 7.95 36.96
N LEU A 381 -11.51 6.76 36.34
CA LEU A 381 -12.39 6.48 35.22
C LEU A 381 -13.80 6.09 35.69
N THR A 382 -14.54 7.05 36.21
CA THR A 382 -15.83 6.85 36.93
C THR A 382 -16.97 6.33 36.03
N HIS A 383 -16.84 6.39 34.70
CA HIS A 383 -17.84 5.88 33.74
C HIS A 383 -17.51 4.50 33.18
N LEU A 384 -16.43 3.87 33.66
CA LEU A 384 -15.97 2.58 33.20
C LEU A 384 -16.98 1.48 33.56
N LYS A 385 -17.39 0.70 32.55
CA LYS A 385 -18.26 -0.49 32.72
C LYS A 385 -17.48 -1.79 32.57
N ARG A 386 -16.38 -1.75 31.83
CA ARG A 386 -15.53 -2.91 31.62
C ARG A 386 -14.05 -2.50 31.66
N LEU A 387 -13.27 -3.26 32.42
CA LEU A 387 -11.81 -3.15 32.47
C LEU A 387 -11.19 -4.51 32.16
N CYS A 388 -10.40 -4.57 31.08
CA CYS A 388 -9.59 -5.74 30.75
C CYS A 388 -8.12 -5.35 30.87
N LEU A 389 -7.35 -6.08 31.67
CA LEU A 389 -5.91 -6.00 31.76
C LEU A 389 -5.29 -7.27 31.21
N GLU A 390 -4.40 -7.15 30.24
CA GLU A 390 -3.71 -8.28 29.61
C GLU A 390 -2.20 -8.13 29.79
N GLU A 391 -1.54 -9.07 30.52
CA GLU A 391 -0.08 -9.13 30.62
C GLU A 391 0.50 -9.96 29.49
N GLY A 392 1.38 -9.35 28.69
CA GLY A 392 2.04 -10.02 27.55
C GLY A 392 3.16 -10.95 28.00
N VAL A 393 3.35 -12.05 27.27
CA VAL A 393 4.44 -13.02 27.52
C VAL A 393 5.79 -12.38 27.24
N SER A 394 6.65 -12.31 28.26
CA SER A 394 8.04 -11.87 28.12
C SER A 394 8.91 -13.04 27.63
N ARG A 395 9.24 -13.06 26.33
CA ARG A 395 10.17 -14.08 25.78
C ARG A 395 11.66 -13.77 26.01
N PHE A 396 12.02 -12.68 26.70
CA PHE A 396 13.39 -12.14 26.71
C PHE A 396 13.97 -11.84 28.10
N ASP A 397 13.43 -12.34 29.18
CA ASP A 397 14.16 -12.28 30.45
C ASP A 397 15.26 -13.37 30.36
N GLY A 398 16.54 -12.96 30.30
CA GLY A 398 17.70 -13.81 30.05
C GLY A 398 18.00 -14.88 31.11
N ASP A 399 17.16 -14.97 32.16
CA ASP A 399 17.08 -16.12 33.03
C ASP A 399 16.02 -17.07 32.43
N ASN A 400 16.42 -18.28 32.07
CA ASN A 400 15.52 -19.36 31.70
C ASN A 400 15.00 -20.05 32.98
N PRO A 401 14.02 -19.47 33.71
CA PRO A 401 13.44 -20.14 34.84
C PRO A 401 12.71 -21.39 34.34
N SER A 402 12.72 -22.45 35.14
CA SER A 402 11.94 -23.63 34.83
C SER A 402 10.44 -23.26 34.71
N GLU A 403 9.67 -23.96 33.89
CA GLU A 403 8.22 -23.74 33.76
C GLU A 403 7.51 -23.75 35.12
N ALA A 404 7.99 -24.53 36.06
CA ALA A 404 7.45 -24.60 37.43
C ALA A 404 7.74 -23.33 38.24
N GLU A 405 8.92 -22.69 38.09
CA GLU A 405 9.24 -21.41 38.75
C GLU A 405 8.50 -20.25 38.12
N LEU A 406 8.33 -20.24 36.80
CA LEU A 406 7.50 -19.26 36.09
C LEU A 406 6.04 -19.36 36.57
N ALA A 407 5.48 -20.56 36.62
CA ALA A 407 4.11 -20.79 37.10
C ALA A 407 3.93 -20.33 38.56
N LEU A 408 4.92 -20.58 39.43
CA LEU A 408 4.82 -20.20 40.83
C LEU A 408 4.92 -18.68 41.05
N ARG A 409 5.85 -18.00 40.34
CA ARG A 409 6.02 -16.54 40.38
C ARG A 409 4.80 -15.82 39.77
N SER A 410 4.30 -16.34 38.66
CA SER A 410 3.11 -15.84 37.98
C SER A 410 1.87 -15.97 38.86
N ASN A 411 1.66 -17.10 39.50
CA ASN A 411 0.46 -17.33 40.30
C ASN A 411 0.37 -16.37 41.51
N ALA A 412 1.46 -16.18 42.28
CA ALA A 412 1.47 -15.25 43.41
C ALA A 412 1.20 -13.80 42.99
N ARG A 413 1.80 -13.38 41.88
CA ARG A 413 1.58 -12.06 41.28
C ARG A 413 0.16 -11.89 40.76
N ASN A 414 -0.38 -12.85 40.02
CA ASN A 414 -1.72 -12.82 39.47
C ASN A 414 -2.76 -12.74 40.60
N GLN A 415 -2.57 -13.48 41.68
CA GLN A 415 -3.44 -13.38 42.88
C GLN A 415 -3.40 -11.99 43.51
N ALA A 416 -2.21 -11.38 43.58
CA ALA A 416 -2.06 -10.02 44.13
C ALA A 416 -2.74 -8.98 43.22
N LEU A 417 -2.50 -9.03 41.90
CA LEU A 417 -3.16 -8.15 40.94
C LEU A 417 -4.67 -8.30 40.94
N TRP A 418 -5.15 -9.57 40.98
CA TRP A 418 -6.56 -9.88 41.03
C TRP A 418 -7.23 -9.31 42.30
N GLY A 419 -6.58 -9.43 43.45
CA GLY A 419 -7.05 -8.82 44.68
C GLY A 419 -7.17 -7.30 44.59
N LEU A 420 -6.22 -6.64 43.94
CA LEU A 420 -6.27 -5.17 43.73
C LEU A 420 -7.37 -4.80 42.73
N LEU A 421 -7.56 -5.58 41.67
CA LEU A 421 -8.62 -5.38 40.68
C LEU A 421 -10.01 -5.49 41.31
N LYS A 422 -10.22 -6.47 42.19
CA LYS A 422 -11.47 -6.58 42.97
C LYS A 422 -11.76 -5.36 43.80
N ASN A 423 -10.73 -4.78 44.48
CA ASN A 423 -10.90 -3.56 45.20
C ASN A 423 -11.25 -2.36 44.30
N LEU A 424 -10.68 -2.33 43.10
CA LEU A 424 -10.99 -1.33 42.08
C LEU A 424 -12.41 -1.51 41.52
N GLN A 425 -12.85 -2.76 41.27
CA GLN A 425 -14.22 -3.10 40.90
C GLN A 425 -15.27 -2.51 41.84
N LEU A 426 -15.05 -2.66 43.11
CA LEU A 426 -15.95 -2.09 44.15
C LEU A 426 -16.04 -0.56 44.08
N LYS A 427 -14.98 0.13 43.64
CA LYS A 427 -14.97 1.58 43.48
C LYS A 427 -15.61 2.04 42.17
N LEU A 428 -15.38 1.32 41.07
CA LEU A 428 -15.77 1.72 39.75
C LEU A 428 -17.13 1.12 39.32
N HIS A 429 -17.61 0.09 40.01
CA HIS A 429 -18.83 -0.61 39.67
C HIS A 429 -18.80 -1.18 38.22
N CYS A 430 -17.66 -1.78 37.83
CA CYS A 430 -17.42 -2.26 36.48
C CYS A 430 -17.05 -3.75 36.45
N ASP A 431 -17.26 -4.40 35.31
CA ASP A 431 -16.76 -5.75 35.06
C ASP A 431 -15.24 -5.72 34.97
N ILE A 432 -14.56 -6.71 35.55
CA ILE A 432 -13.11 -6.82 35.50
C ILE A 432 -12.67 -8.13 34.87
N GLU A 433 -11.61 -8.03 34.09
CA GLU A 433 -10.97 -9.18 33.45
C GLU A 433 -9.44 -9.01 33.54
N LEU A 434 -8.74 -10.06 33.97
CA LEU A 434 -7.28 -10.12 33.95
C LEU A 434 -6.86 -11.33 33.13
N ILE A 435 -6.11 -11.09 32.07
CA ILE A 435 -5.46 -12.12 31.28
C ILE A 435 -3.99 -12.13 31.70
N SER A 436 -3.56 -13.21 32.32
CA SER A 436 -2.21 -13.31 32.85
C SER A 436 -1.18 -13.64 31.75
N GLU A 437 0.10 -13.44 32.07
CA GLU A 437 1.25 -13.84 31.25
C GLU A 437 1.21 -15.32 30.81
N THR A 438 0.58 -16.19 31.62
CA THR A 438 0.38 -17.62 31.31
C THR A 438 -0.93 -17.91 30.59
N SER A 439 -1.61 -16.88 30.10
CA SER A 439 -2.94 -16.98 29.46
C SER A 439 -4.05 -17.50 30.37
N GLU A 440 -3.85 -17.48 31.69
CA GLU A 440 -4.94 -17.69 32.65
C GLU A 440 -5.86 -16.48 32.62
N VAL A 441 -7.17 -16.72 32.55
CA VAL A 441 -8.19 -15.68 32.52
C VAL A 441 -8.93 -15.64 33.85
N PHE A 442 -8.83 -14.50 34.55
CA PHE A 442 -9.62 -14.20 35.74
C PHE A 442 -10.70 -13.20 35.33
N LYS A 443 -11.96 -13.55 35.54
CA LYS A 443 -13.10 -12.71 35.16
C LYS A 443 -14.13 -12.62 36.27
N GLU A 444 -14.65 -11.43 36.52
CA GLU A 444 -15.75 -11.22 37.44
C GLU A 444 -16.64 -10.07 36.94
N ASP A 445 -17.91 -10.39 36.72
CA ASP A 445 -18.92 -9.42 36.33
C ASP A 445 -19.41 -8.68 37.60
N TYR A 446 -19.60 -7.37 37.48
CA TYR A 446 -20.12 -6.58 38.58
C TYR A 446 -21.60 -6.94 38.83
N GLN A 447 -21.87 -7.50 40.00
CA GLN A 447 -23.23 -7.78 40.47
C GLN A 447 -23.69 -6.59 41.29
N GLY A 448 -24.30 -5.59 40.60
CA GLY A 448 -24.92 -4.47 41.29
C GLY A 448 -25.99 -4.93 42.28
N GLU A 449 -25.92 -4.42 43.50
CA GLU A 449 -27.03 -4.54 44.43
C GLU A 449 -28.27 -3.74 43.98
#